data_6ba54f8666100af233aebb800cf713d4
#
_entry.id   6ba54f8666100af233aebb800cf713d4
#
_cell.length_a   1.000
_cell.length_b   1.000
_cell.length_c   1.000
_cell.angle_alpha   90.00
_cell.angle_beta   90.00
_cell.angle_gamma   90.00
#
_symmetry.space_group_name_H-M   'P 1'
#
loop_
_entity.id
_entity.type
_entity.pdbx_description
1 polymer ?
#
loop_
_entity_poly.entity_id
_entity_poly.type
_entity_poly.pdbx_seq_one_letter_code
_entity_poly.pdbx_strand_id
1 'polypeptide(L)'
;MSARILVVDDVDVNVRLLEAKLTIEYYEVLTCNDGLSALAIAAEHQPDLILLDVMMPGMDGFETCRRLKAQAETRHIPVVLVTALDGREDRIKGLEAGADDFLTKPIDDVILFARVKSLTRLKHVMDELREREESGRRLGVDSDNAARLRSEGGRVLIVDDDQRQAEKIAQELGGEHRVAIETDPEAALVAAKGALDLIIVNVAAASFDGLRIVAQAKSGDARRAPILAIVEPTERPRMIKALELGAADILPRPVDTEELSARVRTQIRRKRYTDFLRQKLDSSMEMAVTDALTGLHNRRYMTGQLQALVGRAAQGGAQVAVLVLDIDHFKSVNDSFGHDAGDEVLVEFAVRLATNVRAVDLPCRMGGEEFVVVMPGASLEDAGRVAERIRRDVASAPFRVMGGKEQITITISIGVAATTGDGDTPEGLLKRADEGVYEAKAAGRNRVIAKAA
;
A
#
# COMPACT_ATOMS: atom_id res chain seq x y z
N MET A 1 -0.99 9.74 19.12
CA MET A 1 -0.52 11.13 19.21
C MET A 1 -1.68 12.03 18.84
N SER A 2 -1.79 13.21 19.48
CA SER A 2 -2.77 14.23 19.11
C SER A 2 -2.39 14.81 17.75
N ALA A 3 -3.33 14.99 16.83
CA ALA A 3 -3.01 15.59 15.54
C ALA A 3 -2.73 17.10 15.71
N ARG A 4 -1.77 17.60 14.92
CA ARG A 4 -1.32 19.00 14.93
C ARG A 4 -1.98 19.79 13.82
N ILE A 5 -2.65 20.88 14.15
CA ILE A 5 -3.40 21.71 13.21
C ILE A 5 -2.80 23.12 13.18
N LEU A 6 -2.47 23.62 12.00
CA LEU A 6 -2.08 25.01 11.81
C LEU A 6 -3.30 25.84 11.44
N VAL A 7 -3.60 26.88 12.22
CA VAL A 7 -4.66 27.85 11.97
C VAL A 7 -4.04 29.16 11.50
N VAL A 8 -4.50 29.65 10.35
CA VAL A 8 -4.00 30.85 9.68
C VAL A 8 -5.17 31.79 9.40
N ASP A 9 -5.21 32.95 10.04
CA ASP A 9 -6.23 33.97 9.82
C ASP A 9 -5.62 35.33 10.24
N ASP A 10 -5.81 36.40 9.47
CA ASP A 10 -5.25 37.71 9.79
C ASP A 10 -5.96 38.40 10.95
N VAL A 11 -7.10 37.88 11.37
CA VAL A 11 -7.90 38.39 12.48
C VAL A 11 -7.67 37.54 13.74
N ASP A 12 -6.96 38.08 14.71
CA ASP A 12 -6.62 37.39 15.97
C ASP A 12 -7.80 36.74 16.69
N VAL A 13 -9.00 37.35 16.63
CA VAL A 13 -10.20 36.81 17.26
C VAL A 13 -10.60 35.47 16.61
N ASN A 14 -10.49 35.37 15.30
CA ASN A 14 -10.81 34.15 14.56
C ASN A 14 -9.79 33.05 14.92
N VAL A 15 -8.50 33.38 14.97
CA VAL A 15 -7.43 32.46 15.37
C VAL A 15 -7.71 31.88 16.74
N ARG A 16 -7.93 32.74 17.75
CA ARG A 16 -8.22 32.31 19.14
C ARG A 16 -9.52 31.48 19.26
N LEU A 17 -10.53 31.81 18.48
CA LEU A 17 -11.77 31.04 18.47
C LEU A 17 -11.58 29.63 17.95
N LEU A 18 -10.87 29.48 16.81
CA LEU A 18 -10.56 28.18 16.23
C LEU A 18 -9.60 27.38 17.10
N GLU A 19 -8.58 28.03 17.67
CA GLU A 19 -7.65 27.43 18.62
C GLU A 19 -8.41 26.86 19.83
N ALA A 20 -9.28 27.64 20.47
CA ALA A 20 -10.06 27.18 21.61
C ALA A 20 -10.95 25.97 21.26
N LYS A 21 -11.65 26.01 20.11
CA LYS A 21 -12.51 24.91 19.65
C LYS A 21 -11.72 23.63 19.40
N LEU A 22 -10.58 23.72 18.72
CA LEU A 22 -9.76 22.56 18.38
C LEU A 22 -9.05 21.98 19.61
N THR A 23 -8.63 22.83 20.54
CA THR A 23 -7.99 22.39 21.79
C THR A 23 -8.94 21.60 22.68
N ILE A 24 -10.24 21.96 22.71
CA ILE A 24 -11.28 21.19 23.43
C ILE A 24 -11.40 19.76 22.87
N GLU A 25 -11.19 19.57 21.57
CA GLU A 25 -11.18 18.27 20.89
C GLU A 25 -9.80 17.58 20.95
N TYR A 26 -8.90 18.03 21.81
CA TYR A 26 -7.57 17.47 22.05
C TYR A 26 -6.61 17.55 20.85
N TYR A 27 -6.78 18.50 19.95
CA TYR A 27 -5.79 18.80 18.92
C TYR A 27 -4.69 19.72 19.44
N GLU A 28 -3.45 19.50 18.96
CA GLU A 28 -2.37 20.47 19.15
C GLU A 28 -2.51 21.57 18.10
N VAL A 29 -2.56 22.83 18.50
CA VAL A 29 -2.83 23.93 17.59
C VAL A 29 -1.62 24.85 17.47
N LEU A 30 -1.16 25.07 16.23
CA LEU A 30 -0.23 26.11 15.85
C LEU A 30 -0.99 27.27 15.22
N THR A 31 -0.55 28.49 15.40
CA THR A 31 -1.25 29.68 14.91
C THR A 31 -0.30 30.65 14.22
N CYS A 32 -0.77 31.33 13.17
CA CYS A 32 -0.12 32.50 12.59
C CYS A 32 -1.15 33.39 11.87
N ASN A 33 -0.71 34.63 11.53
CA ASN A 33 -1.62 35.66 11.04
C ASN A 33 -1.36 36.06 9.56
N ASP A 34 -0.47 35.38 8.85
CA ASP A 34 -0.16 35.66 7.46
C ASP A 34 0.33 34.45 6.68
N GLY A 35 0.28 34.53 5.35
CA GLY A 35 0.65 33.44 4.46
C GLY A 35 2.13 33.09 4.46
N LEU A 36 3.03 34.07 4.65
CA LEU A 36 4.49 33.81 4.67
C LEU A 36 4.87 33.02 5.93
N SER A 37 4.35 33.43 7.07
CA SER A 37 4.52 32.70 8.33
C SER A 37 3.94 31.28 8.25
N ALA A 38 2.80 31.13 7.58
CA ALA A 38 2.16 29.83 7.36
C ALA A 38 3.07 28.88 6.57
N LEU A 39 3.73 29.36 5.50
CA LEU A 39 4.69 28.57 4.72
C LEU A 39 5.87 28.10 5.57
N ALA A 40 6.44 29.00 6.38
CA ALA A 40 7.58 28.69 7.25
C ALA A 40 7.22 27.65 8.32
N ILE A 41 6.10 27.88 9.05
CA ILE A 41 5.61 26.98 10.10
C ILE A 41 5.24 25.61 9.51
N ALA A 42 4.60 25.57 8.35
CA ALA A 42 4.25 24.33 7.70
C ALA A 42 5.49 23.49 7.32
N ALA A 43 6.55 24.14 6.85
CA ALA A 43 7.80 23.46 6.50
C ALA A 43 8.56 22.95 7.74
N GLU A 44 8.61 23.73 8.83
CA GLU A 44 9.35 23.41 10.04
C GLU A 44 8.62 22.39 10.93
N HIS A 45 7.31 22.58 11.13
CA HIS A 45 6.54 21.82 12.12
C HIS A 45 5.68 20.70 11.53
N GLN A 46 5.55 20.61 10.20
CA GLN A 46 4.83 19.54 9.50
C GLN A 46 3.44 19.24 10.08
N PRO A 47 2.49 20.20 10.11
CA PRO A 47 1.16 19.97 10.69
C PRO A 47 0.38 18.90 9.92
N ASP A 48 -0.56 18.26 10.60
CA ASP A 48 -1.43 17.24 10.02
C ASP A 48 -2.56 17.83 9.16
N LEU A 49 -2.87 19.12 9.38
CA LEU A 49 -3.88 19.87 8.65
C LEU A 49 -3.59 21.37 8.77
N ILE A 50 -3.92 22.13 7.72
CA ILE A 50 -3.89 23.59 7.72
C ILE A 50 -5.32 24.12 7.52
N LEU A 51 -5.81 24.93 8.45
CA LEU A 51 -7.01 25.77 8.28
C LEU A 51 -6.53 27.16 7.86
N LEU A 52 -6.85 27.59 6.66
CA LEU A 52 -6.26 28.77 6.03
C LEU A 52 -7.35 29.75 5.59
N ASP A 53 -7.35 30.93 6.18
CA ASP A 53 -8.24 31.99 5.72
C ASP A 53 -7.87 32.45 4.29
N VAL A 54 -8.90 32.76 3.51
CA VAL A 54 -8.70 33.22 2.13
C VAL A 54 -8.39 34.72 2.08
N MET A 55 -9.05 35.52 2.91
CA MET A 55 -8.98 36.97 2.83
C MET A 55 -7.90 37.52 3.77
N MET A 56 -6.63 37.42 3.36
CA MET A 56 -5.53 37.97 4.14
C MET A 56 -4.78 39.05 3.36
N PRO A 57 -4.24 40.09 4.03
CA PRO A 57 -3.46 41.14 3.38
C PRO A 57 -2.12 40.62 2.85
N GLY A 58 -1.69 41.13 1.72
CA GLY A 58 -0.42 40.79 1.10
C GLY A 58 -0.50 39.49 0.30
N MET A 59 -0.31 38.33 0.93
CA MET A 59 -0.46 37.00 0.31
C MET A 59 -1.79 36.39 0.73
N ASP A 60 -2.72 36.26 -0.21
CA ASP A 60 -4.02 35.65 0.07
C ASP A 60 -3.92 34.12 0.31
N GLY A 61 -5.03 33.54 0.77
CA GLY A 61 -5.08 32.11 1.07
C GLY A 61 -4.96 31.24 -0.19
N PHE A 62 -5.39 31.70 -1.35
CA PHE A 62 -5.26 30.94 -2.59
C PHE A 62 -3.79 30.83 -3.02
N GLU A 63 -3.04 31.95 -2.96
CA GLU A 63 -1.62 31.96 -3.29
C GLU A 63 -0.81 31.17 -2.25
N THR A 64 -1.12 31.31 -0.97
CA THR A 64 -0.52 30.53 0.11
C THR A 64 -0.73 29.03 -0.12
N CYS A 65 -1.95 28.61 -0.44
CA CYS A 65 -2.28 27.22 -0.76
C CYS A 65 -1.48 26.71 -1.97
N ARG A 66 -1.43 27.46 -3.07
CA ARG A 66 -0.63 27.10 -4.26
C ARG A 66 0.82 26.87 -3.92
N ARG A 67 1.45 27.74 -3.11
CA ARG A 67 2.84 27.59 -2.67
C ARG A 67 3.04 26.38 -1.76
N LEU A 68 2.16 26.13 -0.81
CA LEU A 68 2.18 24.92 0.02
C LEU A 68 2.14 23.66 -0.84
N LYS A 69 1.29 23.64 -1.87
CA LYS A 69 1.12 22.47 -2.75
C LYS A 69 2.21 22.33 -3.82
N ALA A 70 2.94 23.38 -4.12
CA ALA A 70 4.08 23.35 -5.05
C ALA A 70 5.36 22.79 -4.40
N GLN A 71 5.55 22.97 -3.09
CA GLN A 71 6.75 22.53 -2.37
C GLN A 71 6.68 21.04 -2.02
N ALA A 72 7.78 20.31 -2.21
CA ALA A 72 7.86 18.87 -1.95
C ALA A 72 7.61 18.53 -0.47
N GLU A 73 8.06 19.41 0.41
CA GLU A 73 8.01 19.24 1.87
C GLU A 73 6.61 19.45 2.44
N THR A 74 5.75 20.26 1.79
CA THR A 74 4.43 20.64 2.34
C THR A 74 3.25 20.23 1.49
N ARG A 75 3.44 19.85 0.23
CA ARG A 75 2.35 19.49 -0.73
C ARG A 75 1.42 18.38 -0.24
N HIS A 76 1.90 17.52 0.65
CA HIS A 76 1.14 16.39 1.21
C HIS A 76 0.26 16.79 2.39
N ILE A 77 0.48 17.98 2.97
CA ILE A 77 -0.31 18.48 4.08
C ILE A 77 -1.68 18.92 3.54
N PRO A 78 -2.79 18.39 4.05
CA PRO A 78 -4.11 18.82 3.64
C PRO A 78 -4.36 20.29 4.05
N VAL A 79 -4.95 21.05 3.12
CA VAL A 79 -5.30 22.46 3.32
C VAL A 79 -6.81 22.62 3.19
N VAL A 80 -7.45 23.17 4.21
CA VAL A 80 -8.85 23.56 4.20
C VAL A 80 -8.93 25.08 4.16
N LEU A 81 -9.48 25.62 3.11
CA LEU A 81 -9.72 27.06 3.01
C LEU A 81 -10.92 27.45 3.86
N VAL A 82 -10.76 28.50 4.66
CA VAL A 82 -11.80 29.12 5.44
C VAL A 82 -12.17 30.45 4.80
N THR A 83 -13.42 30.67 4.44
CA THR A 83 -13.77 31.86 3.67
C THR A 83 -15.14 32.43 4.04
N ALA A 84 -15.25 33.73 4.01
CA ALA A 84 -16.54 34.43 4.01
C ALA A 84 -17.19 34.49 2.62
N LEU A 85 -16.41 34.11 1.58
CA LEU A 85 -16.84 34.08 0.20
C LEU A 85 -17.68 32.82 -0.04
N ASP A 86 -18.95 32.98 -0.30
CA ASP A 86 -19.90 31.87 -0.54
C ASP A 86 -20.12 31.63 -2.05
N GLY A 87 -19.36 32.36 -2.86
CA GLY A 87 -19.44 32.32 -4.31
C GLY A 87 -18.93 31.00 -4.91
N ARG A 88 -19.63 30.55 -5.96
CA ARG A 88 -19.22 29.42 -6.80
C ARG A 88 -17.77 29.54 -7.28
N GLU A 89 -17.41 30.72 -7.81
CA GLU A 89 -16.09 30.99 -8.38
C GLU A 89 -14.96 30.86 -7.35
N ASP A 90 -15.21 31.25 -6.10
CA ASP A 90 -14.19 31.19 -5.06
C ASP A 90 -13.92 29.76 -4.61
N ARG A 91 -14.96 28.91 -4.60
CA ARG A 91 -14.82 27.48 -4.32
C ARG A 91 -13.99 26.78 -5.40
N ILE A 92 -14.26 27.09 -6.65
CA ILE A 92 -13.50 26.56 -7.80
C ILE A 92 -12.04 27.01 -7.74
N LYS A 93 -11.78 28.30 -7.55
CA LYS A 93 -10.41 28.85 -7.38
C LYS A 93 -9.65 28.16 -6.24
N GLY A 94 -10.33 27.88 -5.13
CA GLY A 94 -9.73 27.18 -4.00
C GLY A 94 -9.29 25.74 -4.36
N LEU A 95 -10.15 25.00 -5.03
CA LEU A 95 -9.85 23.64 -5.47
C LEU A 95 -8.75 23.62 -6.55
N GLU A 96 -8.75 24.59 -7.48
CA GLU A 96 -7.68 24.77 -8.48
C GLU A 96 -6.35 25.17 -7.85
N ALA A 97 -6.37 25.96 -6.77
CA ALA A 97 -5.17 26.25 -5.97
C ALA A 97 -4.61 25.02 -5.24
N GLY A 98 -5.33 23.90 -5.30
CA GLY A 98 -4.93 22.62 -4.69
C GLY A 98 -5.46 22.41 -3.27
N ALA A 99 -6.38 23.25 -2.82
CA ALA A 99 -7.04 23.02 -1.53
C ALA A 99 -7.76 21.67 -1.51
N ASP A 100 -7.73 21.06 -0.36
CA ASP A 100 -8.35 19.76 -0.14
C ASP A 100 -9.83 19.87 0.21
N ASP A 101 -10.21 21.00 0.79
CA ASP A 101 -11.59 21.32 1.14
C ASP A 101 -11.74 22.82 1.44
N PHE A 102 -12.99 23.25 1.73
CA PHE A 102 -13.28 24.61 2.21
C PHE A 102 -14.38 24.61 3.26
N LEU A 103 -14.38 25.63 4.10
CA LEU A 103 -15.38 25.92 5.13
C LEU A 103 -15.85 27.37 4.98
N THR A 104 -17.15 27.59 4.95
CA THR A 104 -17.72 28.96 4.91
C THR A 104 -17.88 29.53 6.30
N LYS A 105 -17.55 30.81 6.48
CA LYS A 105 -17.83 31.56 7.70
C LYS A 105 -19.32 32.00 7.70
N PRO A 106 -20.06 31.90 8.82
CA PRO A 106 -19.62 31.41 10.13
C PRO A 106 -19.42 29.89 10.14
N ILE A 107 -18.31 29.44 10.73
CA ILE A 107 -17.92 28.04 10.72
C ILE A 107 -18.82 27.24 11.67
N ASP A 108 -19.48 26.23 11.12
CA ASP A 108 -20.22 25.25 11.88
C ASP A 108 -19.30 24.26 12.56
N ASP A 109 -19.36 24.11 13.86
CA ASP A 109 -18.45 23.29 14.65
C ASP A 109 -18.50 21.81 14.28
N VAL A 110 -19.68 21.30 13.99
CA VAL A 110 -19.88 19.88 13.66
C VAL A 110 -19.24 19.56 12.30
N ILE A 111 -19.40 20.46 11.34
CA ILE A 111 -18.80 20.33 10.01
C ILE A 111 -17.26 20.46 10.13
N LEU A 112 -16.79 21.45 10.90
CA LEU A 112 -15.36 21.64 11.16
C LEU A 112 -14.73 20.35 11.69
N PHE A 113 -15.25 19.81 12.79
CA PHE A 113 -14.68 18.63 13.42
C PHE A 113 -14.78 17.37 12.55
N ALA A 114 -15.88 17.18 11.83
CA ALA A 114 -16.02 16.06 10.91
C ALA A 114 -14.96 16.10 9.79
N ARG A 115 -14.70 17.28 9.21
CA ARG A 115 -13.69 17.47 8.16
C ARG A 115 -12.28 17.36 8.70
N VAL A 116 -11.98 17.98 9.82
CA VAL A 116 -10.68 17.85 10.50
C VAL A 116 -10.37 16.38 10.76
N LYS A 117 -11.30 15.64 11.36
CA LYS A 117 -11.14 14.22 11.66
C LYS A 117 -10.94 13.36 10.41
N SER A 118 -11.67 13.64 9.33
CA SER A 118 -11.55 12.92 8.07
C SER A 118 -10.18 13.15 7.42
N LEU A 119 -9.73 14.41 7.35
CA LEU A 119 -8.49 14.79 6.67
C LEU A 119 -7.23 14.40 7.47
N THR A 120 -7.23 14.54 8.79
CA THR A 120 -6.12 14.11 9.64
C THR A 120 -5.94 12.59 9.61
N ARG A 121 -7.03 11.82 9.59
CA ARG A 121 -6.96 10.36 9.41
C ARG A 121 -6.29 9.98 8.09
N LEU A 122 -6.65 10.66 7.00
CA LEU A 122 -6.03 10.43 5.69
C LEU A 122 -4.54 10.77 5.72
N LYS A 123 -4.19 11.92 6.34
CA LYS A 123 -2.79 12.36 6.46
C LYS A 123 -1.94 11.34 7.21
N HIS A 124 -2.40 10.81 8.33
CA HIS A 124 -1.67 9.78 9.09
C HIS A 124 -1.38 8.53 8.24
N VAL A 125 -2.37 8.04 7.48
CA VAL A 125 -2.15 6.90 6.57
C VAL A 125 -1.08 7.23 5.53
N MET A 126 -1.11 8.44 4.97
CA MET A 126 -0.14 8.86 3.96
C MET A 126 1.27 9.01 4.54
N ASP A 127 1.40 9.54 5.76
CA ASP A 127 2.69 9.70 6.43
C ASP A 127 3.31 8.35 6.78
N GLU A 128 2.54 7.44 7.35
CA GLU A 128 2.99 6.06 7.62
C GLU A 128 3.52 5.38 6.35
N LEU A 129 2.83 5.58 5.23
CA LEU A 129 3.26 5.06 3.93
C LEU A 129 4.56 5.73 3.44
N ARG A 130 4.72 7.04 3.65
CA ARG A 130 5.93 7.80 3.26
C ARG A 130 7.15 7.46 4.11
N GLU A 131 7.01 7.39 5.43
CA GLU A 131 8.10 6.98 6.32
C GLU A 131 8.65 5.60 5.97
N ARG A 132 7.76 4.68 5.61
CA ARG A 132 8.15 3.36 5.13
C ARG A 132 8.83 3.43 3.76
N GLU A 133 8.40 4.32 2.86
CA GLU A 133 9.05 4.54 1.55
C GLU A 133 10.46 5.12 1.72
N GLU A 134 10.65 6.09 2.60
CA GLU A 134 11.97 6.70 2.86
C GLU A 134 12.97 5.68 3.43
N SER A 135 12.48 4.78 4.27
CA SER A 135 13.26 3.65 4.76
C SER A 135 13.66 2.69 3.63
N GLY A 136 12.82 2.52 2.61
CA GLY A 136 13.09 1.71 1.40
C GLY A 136 13.99 2.40 0.37
N ARG A 137 13.97 3.74 0.25
CA ARG A 137 14.84 4.51 -0.68
C ARG A 137 16.33 4.34 -0.38
N ARG A 138 16.71 4.09 0.84
CA ARG A 138 18.11 3.75 1.20
C ARG A 138 18.59 2.46 0.53
N LEU A 139 17.71 1.74 -0.17
CA LEU A 139 17.97 0.49 -0.89
C LEU A 139 17.99 0.65 -2.43
N GLY A 140 17.96 1.87 -2.98
CA GLY A 140 18.37 2.16 -4.37
C GLY A 140 17.31 1.96 -5.47
N VAL A 141 16.03 2.27 -5.23
CA VAL A 141 14.98 2.20 -6.28
C VAL A 141 14.51 3.60 -6.67
N ASP A 142 14.98 4.08 -7.81
CA ASP A 142 14.46 5.28 -8.48
C ASP A 142 13.39 4.92 -9.51
N SER A 143 12.25 5.63 -9.53
CA SER A 143 11.27 5.52 -10.61
C SER A 143 10.51 6.83 -10.86
N ASP A 144 10.31 7.12 -12.14
CA ASP A 144 9.67 8.29 -12.72
C ASP A 144 8.18 8.40 -12.32
N ASN A 145 7.83 9.42 -11.52
CA ASN A 145 6.55 9.53 -10.81
C ASN A 145 5.51 10.45 -11.47
N ALA A 146 5.89 11.26 -12.45
CA ALA A 146 5.02 12.34 -12.95
C ALA A 146 3.80 11.86 -13.75
N ALA A 147 3.92 10.74 -14.49
CA ALA A 147 2.84 10.25 -15.36
C ALA A 147 1.68 9.58 -14.59
N ARG A 148 1.93 9.07 -13.38
CA ARG A 148 0.93 8.32 -12.58
C ARG A 148 0.04 9.20 -11.68
N LEU A 149 0.36 10.48 -11.55
CA LEU A 149 -0.41 11.45 -10.75
C LEU A 149 -1.51 12.16 -11.55
N ARG A 150 -1.72 11.79 -12.83
CA ARG A 150 -2.79 12.35 -13.65
C ARG A 150 -4.15 11.91 -13.11
N SER A 151 -5.11 12.85 -13.08
CA SER A 151 -6.50 12.57 -12.68
C SER A 151 -7.34 11.98 -13.81
N GLU A 152 -6.92 12.13 -15.07
CA GLU A 152 -7.64 11.70 -16.27
C GLU A 152 -7.77 10.17 -16.39
N GLY A 153 -8.81 9.69 -17.07
CA GLY A 153 -9.03 8.25 -17.29
C GLY A 153 -9.45 7.47 -16.05
N GLY A 154 -9.94 8.14 -15.01
CA GLY A 154 -10.44 7.50 -13.79
C GLY A 154 -11.69 6.66 -14.04
N ARG A 155 -11.86 5.58 -13.26
CA ARG A 155 -13.07 4.75 -13.26
C ARG A 155 -13.98 5.20 -12.13
N VAL A 156 -15.11 5.80 -12.49
CA VAL A 156 -16.09 6.39 -11.57
C VAL A 156 -17.37 5.60 -11.59
N LEU A 157 -17.88 5.23 -10.43
CA LEU A 157 -19.21 4.65 -10.27
C LEU A 157 -20.14 5.70 -9.68
N ILE A 158 -21.29 5.93 -10.32
CA ILE A 158 -22.37 6.78 -9.80
C ILE A 158 -23.48 5.88 -9.28
N VAL A 159 -23.92 6.13 -8.05
CA VAL A 159 -25.03 5.43 -7.40
C VAL A 159 -26.09 6.45 -7.06
N ASP A 160 -27.17 6.49 -7.87
CA ASP A 160 -28.26 7.45 -7.72
C ASP A 160 -29.55 6.79 -8.21
N ASP A 161 -30.66 6.97 -7.49
CA ASP A 161 -31.97 6.47 -7.89
C ASP A 161 -32.64 7.33 -8.97
N ASP A 162 -32.18 8.55 -9.18
CA ASP A 162 -32.60 9.40 -10.30
C ASP A 162 -31.67 9.21 -11.49
N GLN A 163 -32.10 8.34 -12.42
CA GLN A 163 -31.35 8.03 -13.65
C GLN A 163 -30.99 9.29 -14.45
N ARG A 164 -31.87 10.29 -14.52
CA ARG A 164 -31.61 11.51 -15.31
C ARG A 164 -30.50 12.35 -14.69
N GLN A 165 -30.49 12.44 -13.37
CA GLN A 165 -29.44 13.15 -12.65
C GLN A 165 -28.09 12.42 -12.76
N ALA A 166 -28.10 11.10 -12.61
CA ALA A 166 -26.91 10.27 -12.79
C ALA A 166 -26.32 10.42 -14.23
N GLU A 167 -27.18 10.40 -15.25
CA GLU A 167 -26.77 10.61 -16.64
C GLU A 167 -26.17 12.00 -16.88
N LYS A 168 -26.72 13.05 -16.27
CA LYS A 168 -26.18 14.40 -16.36
C LYS A 168 -24.77 14.48 -15.75
N ILE A 169 -24.58 13.90 -14.57
CA ILE A 169 -23.27 13.81 -13.92
C ILE A 169 -22.30 12.97 -14.77
N ALA A 170 -22.77 11.85 -15.30
CA ALA A 170 -21.96 10.98 -16.14
C ALA A 170 -21.53 11.66 -17.46
N GLN A 171 -22.40 12.45 -18.08
CA GLN A 171 -22.09 13.21 -19.29
C GLN A 171 -20.99 14.25 -19.03
N GLU A 172 -21.06 14.95 -17.90
CA GLU A 172 -20.06 15.93 -17.51
C GLU A 172 -18.68 15.30 -17.27
N LEU A 173 -18.64 14.15 -16.60
CA LEU A 173 -17.39 13.46 -16.28
C LEU A 173 -16.87 12.60 -17.44
N GLY A 174 -17.71 12.26 -18.42
CA GLY A 174 -17.40 11.29 -19.49
C GLY A 174 -16.31 11.74 -20.46
N GLY A 175 -16.03 13.05 -20.54
CA GLY A 175 -14.92 13.58 -21.32
C GLY A 175 -13.53 13.24 -20.77
N GLU A 176 -13.43 13.10 -19.44
CA GLU A 176 -12.16 12.85 -18.75
C GLU A 176 -12.09 11.46 -18.09
N HIS A 177 -13.24 10.82 -17.80
CA HIS A 177 -13.33 9.60 -17.00
C HIS A 177 -14.21 8.53 -17.63
N ARG A 178 -14.03 7.28 -17.17
CA ARG A 178 -14.92 6.16 -17.51
C ARG A 178 -15.98 6.05 -16.43
N VAL A 179 -17.24 6.36 -16.77
CA VAL A 179 -18.32 6.44 -15.79
C VAL A 179 -19.27 5.27 -15.99
N ALA A 180 -19.61 4.59 -14.90
CA ALA A 180 -20.69 3.62 -14.80
C ALA A 180 -21.79 4.18 -13.89
N ILE A 181 -23.05 3.87 -14.18
CA ILE A 181 -24.22 4.27 -13.39
C ILE A 181 -24.89 3.01 -12.87
N GLU A 182 -25.24 2.99 -11.60
CA GLU A 182 -26.04 1.97 -10.95
C GLU A 182 -27.18 2.62 -10.18
N THR A 183 -28.41 2.19 -10.45
CA THR A 183 -29.60 2.66 -9.74
C THR A 183 -30.08 1.65 -8.70
N ASP A 184 -29.63 0.39 -8.81
CA ASP A 184 -29.90 -0.65 -7.84
C ASP A 184 -28.81 -0.72 -6.77
N PRO A 185 -29.16 -0.64 -5.48
CA PRO A 185 -28.18 -0.62 -4.39
C PRO A 185 -27.35 -1.93 -4.27
N GLU A 186 -27.94 -3.07 -4.58
CA GLU A 186 -27.21 -4.34 -4.47
C GLU A 186 -26.21 -4.50 -5.63
N ALA A 187 -26.59 -4.13 -6.85
CA ALA A 187 -25.69 -4.08 -7.99
C ALA A 187 -24.55 -3.07 -7.76
N ALA A 188 -24.86 -1.91 -7.17
CA ALA A 188 -23.88 -0.89 -6.80
C ALA A 188 -22.83 -1.43 -5.80
N LEU A 189 -23.25 -2.21 -4.80
CA LEU A 189 -22.33 -2.83 -3.84
C LEU A 189 -21.44 -3.91 -4.46
N VAL A 190 -21.93 -4.64 -5.46
CA VAL A 190 -21.12 -5.58 -6.24
C VAL A 190 -20.11 -4.82 -7.09
N ALA A 191 -20.55 -3.79 -7.82
CA ALA A 191 -19.68 -2.94 -8.64
C ALA A 191 -18.61 -2.23 -7.80
N ALA A 192 -18.92 -1.81 -6.58
CA ALA A 192 -18.01 -1.15 -5.65
C ALA A 192 -16.83 -2.04 -5.20
N LYS A 193 -16.91 -3.36 -5.35
CA LYS A 193 -15.81 -4.30 -5.11
C LYS A 193 -14.78 -4.30 -6.24
N GLY A 194 -15.13 -3.74 -7.39
CA GLY A 194 -14.25 -3.62 -8.55
C GLY A 194 -13.12 -2.60 -8.33
N ALA A 195 -12.22 -2.57 -9.30
CA ALA A 195 -11.12 -1.62 -9.30
C ALA A 195 -11.61 -0.23 -9.74
N LEU A 196 -12.17 0.55 -8.82
CA LEU A 196 -12.67 1.91 -9.03
C LEU A 196 -11.69 2.95 -8.47
N ASP A 197 -11.72 4.14 -9.09
CA ASP A 197 -10.95 5.31 -8.62
C ASP A 197 -11.81 6.24 -7.75
N LEU A 198 -13.14 6.23 -7.93
CA LEU A 198 -14.10 7.04 -7.17
C LEU A 198 -15.48 6.40 -7.21
N ILE A 199 -16.24 6.55 -6.12
CA ILE A 199 -17.68 6.26 -6.07
C ILE A 199 -18.40 7.56 -5.70
N ILE A 200 -19.42 7.93 -6.47
CA ILE A 200 -20.33 9.04 -6.19
C ILE A 200 -21.65 8.44 -5.71
N VAL A 201 -22.11 8.79 -4.52
CA VAL A 201 -23.32 8.22 -3.93
C VAL A 201 -24.32 9.31 -3.60
N ASN A 202 -25.55 9.23 -4.12
CA ASN A 202 -26.67 10.03 -3.65
C ASN A 202 -27.13 9.51 -2.28
N VAL A 203 -26.81 10.23 -1.19
CA VAL A 203 -27.25 9.83 0.15
C VAL A 203 -28.68 10.30 0.47
N ALA A 204 -29.24 11.17 -0.36
CA ALA A 204 -30.63 11.63 -0.26
C ALA A 204 -31.59 10.84 -1.18
N ALA A 205 -31.15 9.70 -1.71
CA ALA A 205 -31.99 8.83 -2.55
C ALA A 205 -33.28 8.44 -1.84
N ALA A 206 -34.39 8.43 -2.59
CA ALA A 206 -35.71 8.09 -2.05
C ALA A 206 -35.96 6.57 -2.06
N SER A 207 -35.36 5.84 -3.00
CA SER A 207 -35.61 4.40 -3.22
C SER A 207 -34.69 3.50 -2.40
N PHE A 208 -33.56 4.01 -1.88
CA PHE A 208 -32.61 3.27 -1.05
C PHE A 208 -31.93 4.13 0.01
N ASP A 209 -31.35 3.49 1.02
CA ASP A 209 -30.54 4.18 2.03
C ASP A 209 -29.09 4.36 1.54
N GLY A 210 -28.78 5.56 1.02
CA GLY A 210 -27.45 5.90 0.54
C GLY A 210 -26.37 5.88 1.62
N LEU A 211 -26.71 6.15 2.90
CA LEU A 211 -25.77 6.04 4.02
C LEU A 211 -25.34 4.58 4.26
N ARG A 212 -26.26 3.63 4.07
CA ARG A 212 -25.94 2.20 4.12
C ARG A 212 -24.93 1.82 3.04
N ILE A 213 -25.09 2.36 1.82
CA ILE A 213 -24.13 2.12 0.72
C ILE A 213 -22.75 2.68 1.10
N VAL A 214 -22.67 3.91 1.63
CA VAL A 214 -21.40 4.50 2.10
C VAL A 214 -20.71 3.59 3.13
N ALA A 215 -21.45 3.13 4.15
CA ALA A 215 -20.91 2.26 5.19
C ALA A 215 -20.41 0.91 4.63
N GLN A 216 -21.19 0.25 3.79
CA GLN A 216 -20.87 -1.07 3.26
C GLN A 216 -19.77 -1.02 2.21
N ALA A 217 -19.73 0.00 1.36
CA ALA A 217 -18.65 0.19 0.41
C ALA A 217 -17.31 0.50 1.08
N LYS A 218 -17.31 1.02 2.32
CA LYS A 218 -16.10 1.25 3.12
C LYS A 218 -15.72 0.10 4.04
N SER A 219 -16.64 -0.84 4.33
CA SER A 219 -16.31 -1.99 5.18
C SER A 219 -15.34 -2.95 4.46
N GLY A 220 -14.21 -3.27 5.06
CA GLY A 220 -13.23 -4.25 4.56
C GLY A 220 -11.91 -3.65 4.08
N ASP A 221 -11.58 -3.73 2.81
CA ASP A 221 -10.24 -3.39 2.30
C ASP A 221 -9.98 -1.88 2.29
N ALA A 222 -8.84 -1.46 2.85
CA ALA A 222 -8.35 -0.09 2.81
C ALA A 222 -8.00 0.42 1.39
N ARG A 223 -7.97 -0.47 0.38
CA ARG A 223 -7.73 -0.14 -1.03
C ARG A 223 -8.98 0.36 -1.77
N ARG A 224 -10.14 0.41 -1.09
CA ARG A 224 -11.39 0.82 -1.73
C ARG A 224 -11.38 2.27 -2.19
N ALA A 225 -12.17 2.53 -3.24
CA ALA A 225 -12.33 3.86 -3.80
C ALA A 225 -12.84 4.87 -2.76
N PRO A 226 -12.39 6.14 -2.81
CA PRO A 226 -13.02 7.21 -2.04
C PRO A 226 -14.48 7.36 -2.45
N ILE A 227 -15.30 7.87 -1.52
CA ILE A 227 -16.72 8.12 -1.76
C ILE A 227 -16.97 9.61 -1.70
N LEU A 228 -17.54 10.17 -2.77
CA LEU A 228 -18.09 11.52 -2.82
C LEU A 228 -19.62 11.41 -2.60
N ALA A 229 -20.12 11.95 -1.50
CA ALA A 229 -21.53 11.88 -1.15
C ALA A 229 -22.29 13.10 -1.66
N ILE A 230 -23.33 12.90 -2.48
CA ILE A 230 -24.25 13.96 -2.87
C ILE A 230 -25.33 14.09 -1.77
N VAL A 231 -25.52 15.30 -1.28
CA VAL A 231 -26.41 15.61 -0.13
C VAL A 231 -27.33 16.77 -0.44
N GLU A 232 -28.50 16.78 0.20
CA GLU A 232 -29.34 17.99 0.25
C GLU A 232 -28.78 18.96 1.29
N PRO A 233 -28.61 20.27 0.98
CA PRO A 233 -28.06 21.26 1.91
C PRO A 233 -28.88 21.39 3.22
N THR A 234 -30.16 21.08 3.16
CA THR A 234 -31.08 21.13 4.30
C THR A 234 -30.95 19.92 5.22
N GLU A 235 -30.37 18.81 4.75
CA GLU A 235 -30.22 17.56 5.51
C GLU A 235 -28.87 17.45 6.23
N ARG A 236 -28.54 18.44 7.06
CA ARG A 236 -27.29 18.48 7.85
C ARG A 236 -26.98 17.17 8.60
N PRO A 237 -27.94 16.50 9.27
CA PRO A 237 -27.63 15.25 9.98
C PRO A 237 -27.12 14.13 9.04
N ARG A 238 -27.67 14.02 7.84
CA ARG A 238 -27.22 13.04 6.83
C ARG A 238 -25.84 13.37 6.29
N MET A 239 -25.54 14.66 6.10
CA MET A 239 -24.21 15.09 5.67
C MET A 239 -23.13 14.69 6.69
N ILE A 240 -23.37 14.97 7.98
CA ILE A 240 -22.45 14.60 9.07
C ILE A 240 -22.29 13.08 9.11
N LYS A 241 -23.40 12.35 9.03
CA LYS A 241 -23.39 10.90 9.09
C LYS A 241 -22.65 10.26 7.92
N ALA A 242 -22.72 10.83 6.73
CA ALA A 242 -21.95 10.39 5.57
C ALA A 242 -20.43 10.49 5.83
N LEU A 243 -19.96 11.63 6.40
CA LEU A 243 -18.55 11.81 6.76
C LEU A 243 -18.10 10.83 7.87
N GLU A 244 -18.91 10.62 8.91
CA GLU A 244 -18.64 9.67 9.98
C GLU A 244 -18.51 8.22 9.45
N LEU A 245 -19.36 7.85 8.50
CA LEU A 245 -19.34 6.54 7.83
C LEU A 245 -18.18 6.38 6.85
N GLY A 246 -17.44 7.45 6.57
CA GLY A 246 -16.20 7.39 5.77
C GLY A 246 -16.33 7.94 4.37
N ALA A 247 -17.36 8.74 4.05
CA ALA A 247 -17.31 9.55 2.84
C ALA A 247 -16.06 10.44 2.88
N ALA A 248 -15.35 10.48 1.75
CA ALA A 248 -14.14 11.27 1.63
C ALA A 248 -14.43 12.74 1.43
N ASP A 249 -15.58 13.04 0.82
CA ASP A 249 -16.01 14.41 0.55
C ASP A 249 -17.53 14.46 0.31
N ILE A 250 -18.06 15.69 0.28
CA ILE A 250 -19.51 15.97 0.13
C ILE A 250 -19.71 16.97 -0.99
N LEU A 251 -20.72 16.72 -1.80
CA LEU A 251 -21.19 17.62 -2.86
C LEU A 251 -22.64 18.00 -2.59
N PRO A 252 -22.96 19.28 -2.30
CA PRO A 252 -24.33 19.72 -2.08
C PRO A 252 -25.13 19.80 -3.38
N ARG A 253 -26.44 19.60 -3.30
CA ARG A 253 -27.36 19.90 -4.40
C ARG A 253 -27.75 21.39 -4.38
N PRO A 254 -28.04 22.02 -5.55
CA PRO A 254 -27.90 21.45 -6.90
C PRO A 254 -26.42 21.22 -7.25
N VAL A 255 -26.14 20.07 -7.89
CA VAL A 255 -24.76 19.71 -8.26
C VAL A 255 -24.22 20.71 -9.28
N ASP A 256 -23.19 21.43 -8.90
CA ASP A 256 -22.44 22.29 -9.78
C ASP A 256 -21.39 21.48 -10.56
N THR A 257 -21.35 21.65 -11.88
CA THR A 257 -20.51 20.81 -12.77
C THR A 257 -19.01 21.08 -12.60
N GLU A 258 -18.61 22.32 -12.38
CA GLU A 258 -17.22 22.70 -12.19
C GLU A 258 -16.71 22.26 -10.81
N GLU A 259 -17.53 22.45 -9.75
CA GLU A 259 -17.22 21.95 -8.40
C GLU A 259 -17.13 20.43 -8.41
N LEU A 260 -18.06 19.72 -9.06
CA LEU A 260 -18.03 18.28 -9.23
C LEU A 260 -16.71 17.84 -9.87
N SER A 261 -16.36 18.39 -11.03
CA SER A 261 -15.15 18.05 -11.78
C SER A 261 -13.88 18.30 -10.95
N ALA A 262 -13.79 19.42 -10.24
CA ALA A 262 -12.64 19.74 -9.39
C ALA A 262 -12.51 18.76 -8.21
N ARG A 263 -13.62 18.41 -7.54
CA ARG A 263 -13.65 17.42 -6.45
C ARG A 263 -13.28 16.03 -6.94
N VAL A 264 -13.83 15.60 -8.07
CA VAL A 264 -13.54 14.30 -8.70
C VAL A 264 -12.04 14.19 -9.01
N ARG A 265 -11.46 15.20 -9.65
CA ARG A 265 -10.00 15.24 -9.93
C ARG A 265 -9.17 15.14 -8.65
N THR A 266 -9.57 15.86 -7.61
CA THR A 266 -8.88 15.85 -6.30
C THR A 266 -8.93 14.47 -5.65
N GLN A 267 -10.10 13.82 -5.61
CA GLN A 267 -10.27 12.51 -4.99
C GLN A 267 -9.54 11.41 -5.78
N ILE A 268 -9.60 11.43 -7.11
CA ILE A 268 -8.88 10.47 -7.96
C ILE A 268 -7.36 10.62 -7.81
N ARG A 269 -6.84 11.87 -7.78
CA ARG A 269 -5.41 12.13 -7.57
C ARG A 269 -4.93 11.57 -6.23
N ARG A 270 -5.69 11.81 -5.15
CA ARG A 270 -5.39 11.27 -3.82
C ARG A 270 -5.39 9.76 -3.80
N LYS A 271 -6.41 9.12 -4.39
CA LYS A 271 -6.51 7.67 -4.49
C LYS A 271 -5.29 7.08 -5.19
N ARG A 272 -4.95 7.59 -6.36
CA ARG A 272 -3.80 7.12 -7.14
C ARG A 272 -2.47 7.32 -6.43
N TYR A 273 -2.30 8.42 -5.73
CA TYR A 273 -1.10 8.65 -4.92
C TYR A 273 -1.00 7.66 -3.76
N THR A 274 -2.09 7.41 -3.05
CA THR A 274 -2.13 6.44 -1.96
C THR A 274 -1.86 5.01 -2.46
N ASP A 275 -2.46 4.63 -3.60
CA ASP A 275 -2.23 3.31 -4.21
C ASP A 275 -0.78 3.15 -4.67
N PHE A 276 -0.20 4.20 -5.26
CA PHE A 276 1.20 4.23 -5.65
C PHE A 276 2.14 4.01 -4.45
N LEU A 277 1.93 4.71 -3.34
CA LEU A 277 2.73 4.53 -2.13
C LEU A 277 2.61 3.09 -1.60
N ARG A 278 1.40 2.54 -1.57
CA ARG A 278 1.16 1.14 -1.16
C ARG A 278 1.85 0.15 -2.08
N GLN A 279 1.71 0.32 -3.38
CA GLN A 279 2.37 -0.55 -4.36
C GLN A 279 3.89 -0.53 -4.21
N LYS A 280 4.47 0.65 -3.95
CA LYS A 280 5.91 0.77 -3.66
C LYS A 280 6.32 0.04 -2.39
N LEU A 281 5.50 0.11 -1.35
CA LEU A 281 5.76 -0.62 -0.11
C LEU A 281 5.68 -2.13 -0.33
N ASP A 282 4.63 -2.61 -1.00
CA ASP A 282 4.45 -4.02 -1.31
C ASP A 282 5.67 -4.53 -2.12
N SER A 283 6.10 -3.78 -3.15
CA SER A 283 7.28 -4.12 -3.96
C SER A 283 8.59 -4.08 -3.15
N SER A 284 8.75 -3.08 -2.26
CA SER A 284 9.93 -2.99 -1.40
C SER A 284 9.99 -4.15 -0.39
N MET A 285 8.84 -4.54 0.17
CA MET A 285 8.75 -5.71 1.05
C MET A 285 9.06 -7.00 0.28
N GLU A 286 8.54 -7.15 -0.93
CA GLU A 286 8.78 -8.30 -1.78
C GLU A 286 10.28 -8.42 -2.13
N MET A 287 10.92 -7.34 -2.55
CA MET A 287 12.38 -7.29 -2.78
C MET A 287 13.21 -7.52 -1.51
N ALA A 288 12.70 -7.13 -0.33
CA ALA A 288 13.38 -7.34 0.94
C ALA A 288 13.36 -8.81 1.39
N VAL A 289 12.42 -9.63 0.91
CA VAL A 289 12.21 -11.02 1.35
C VAL A 289 12.44 -12.07 0.27
N THR A 290 12.53 -11.68 -1.03
CA THR A 290 12.72 -12.60 -2.14
C THR A 290 14.08 -12.42 -2.84
N ASP A 291 14.53 -13.44 -3.55
CA ASP A 291 15.67 -13.42 -4.47
C ASP A 291 15.18 -12.95 -5.85
N ALA A 292 15.81 -11.90 -6.39
CA ALA A 292 15.36 -11.23 -7.61
C ALA A 292 15.39 -12.12 -8.88
N LEU A 293 16.27 -13.13 -8.92
CA LEU A 293 16.36 -14.03 -10.06
C LEU A 293 15.33 -15.15 -10.01
N THR A 294 15.19 -15.79 -8.85
CA THR A 294 14.43 -17.03 -8.71
C THR A 294 13.02 -16.86 -8.16
N GLY A 295 12.70 -15.70 -7.54
CA GLY A 295 11.44 -15.44 -6.87
C GLY A 295 11.25 -16.22 -5.55
N LEU A 296 12.18 -17.08 -5.15
CA LEU A 296 12.18 -17.73 -3.85
C LEU A 296 12.53 -16.74 -2.73
N HIS A 297 12.34 -17.12 -1.49
CA HIS A 297 12.79 -16.30 -0.37
C HIS A 297 14.32 -16.13 -0.40
N ASN A 298 14.79 -14.96 0.02
CA ASN A 298 16.22 -14.67 0.11
C ASN A 298 16.81 -15.13 1.46
N ARG A 299 18.15 -15.15 1.54
CA ARG A 299 18.91 -15.54 2.73
C ARG A 299 18.48 -14.77 3.99
N ARG A 300 18.23 -13.45 3.86
CA ARG A 300 17.91 -12.60 5.00
C ARG A 300 16.56 -13.01 5.64
N TYR A 301 15.55 -13.24 4.82
CA TYR A 301 14.24 -13.69 5.28
C TYR A 301 14.32 -15.08 5.91
N MET A 302 15.03 -16.02 5.25
CA MET A 302 15.24 -17.37 5.75
C MET A 302 15.88 -17.36 7.15
N THR A 303 16.95 -16.59 7.36
CA THR A 303 17.64 -16.52 8.65
C THR A 303 16.70 -16.05 9.77
N GLY A 304 15.91 -15.00 9.54
CA GLY A 304 14.95 -14.52 10.54
C GLY A 304 13.86 -15.54 10.87
N GLN A 305 13.30 -16.21 9.85
CA GLN A 305 12.27 -17.25 10.05
C GLN A 305 12.84 -18.49 10.76
N LEU A 306 14.02 -18.94 10.38
CA LEU A 306 14.66 -20.09 11.02
C LEU A 306 14.94 -19.81 12.50
N GLN A 307 15.44 -18.62 12.84
CA GLN A 307 15.68 -18.22 14.22
C GLN A 307 14.39 -18.29 15.06
N ALA A 308 13.28 -17.76 14.53
CA ALA A 308 11.99 -17.79 15.21
C ALA A 308 11.43 -19.21 15.39
N LEU A 309 11.64 -20.08 14.38
CA LEU A 309 11.17 -21.47 14.41
C LEU A 309 11.97 -22.33 15.39
N VAL A 310 13.30 -22.26 15.34
CA VAL A 310 14.19 -22.99 16.26
C VAL A 310 13.97 -22.53 17.70
N GLY A 311 13.80 -21.23 17.94
CA GLY A 311 13.48 -20.71 19.28
C GLY A 311 12.14 -21.24 19.82
N ARG A 312 11.14 -21.45 18.97
CA ARG A 312 9.87 -22.08 19.36
C ARG A 312 10.03 -23.58 19.64
N ALA A 313 10.80 -24.28 18.82
CA ALA A 313 11.08 -25.71 19.01
C ALA A 313 11.80 -25.97 20.36
N ALA A 314 12.74 -25.12 20.75
CA ALA A 314 13.43 -25.19 22.04
C ALA A 314 12.49 -24.97 23.25
N GLN A 315 11.34 -24.31 23.06
CA GLN A 315 10.32 -24.11 24.10
C GLN A 315 9.24 -25.20 24.09
N GLY A 316 9.51 -26.37 23.53
CA GLY A 316 8.56 -27.47 23.44
C GLY A 316 7.60 -27.39 22.24
N GLY A 317 7.88 -26.52 21.26
CA GLY A 317 7.15 -26.46 19.98
C GLY A 317 7.48 -27.61 19.04
N ALA A 318 6.88 -27.55 17.85
CA ALA A 318 7.10 -28.55 16.80
C ALA A 318 8.55 -28.55 16.30
N GLN A 319 9.07 -29.71 15.94
CA GLN A 319 10.39 -29.88 15.34
C GLN A 319 10.54 -29.01 14.07
N VAL A 320 11.76 -28.67 13.75
CA VAL A 320 12.11 -27.95 12.52
C VAL A 320 13.20 -28.74 11.81
N ALA A 321 12.98 -29.04 10.53
CA ALA A 321 14.01 -29.61 9.68
C ALA A 321 14.49 -28.59 8.64
N VAL A 322 15.72 -28.75 8.18
CA VAL A 322 16.29 -27.97 7.09
C VAL A 322 16.92 -28.90 6.05
N LEU A 323 16.72 -28.55 4.79
CA LEU A 323 17.45 -29.10 3.66
C LEU A 323 18.41 -28.03 3.16
N VAL A 324 19.66 -28.37 2.98
CA VAL A 324 20.63 -27.55 2.20
C VAL A 324 20.86 -28.29 0.89
N LEU A 325 20.69 -27.57 -0.22
CA LEU A 325 20.75 -28.12 -1.57
C LEU A 325 21.78 -27.33 -2.38
N ASP A 326 22.56 -28.06 -3.20
CA ASP A 326 23.55 -27.47 -4.07
C ASP A 326 23.47 -28.15 -5.43
N ILE A 327 23.51 -27.33 -6.50
CA ILE A 327 23.43 -27.82 -7.88
C ILE A 327 24.79 -28.39 -8.29
N ASP A 328 24.82 -29.68 -8.58
CA ASP A 328 26.05 -30.37 -8.95
C ASP A 328 26.64 -29.84 -10.28
N HIS A 329 27.93 -29.52 -10.28
CA HIS A 329 28.66 -29.06 -11.46
C HIS A 329 28.12 -27.75 -12.09
N PHE A 330 27.44 -26.87 -11.31
CA PHE A 330 26.86 -25.64 -11.84
C PHE A 330 27.87 -24.71 -12.51
N LYS A 331 29.12 -24.66 -12.00
CA LYS A 331 30.18 -23.91 -12.63
C LYS A 331 30.44 -24.41 -14.06
N SER A 332 30.40 -25.72 -14.30
CA SER A 332 30.60 -26.28 -15.64
C SER A 332 29.49 -25.89 -16.61
N VAL A 333 28.26 -25.69 -16.10
CA VAL A 333 27.13 -25.14 -16.90
C VAL A 333 27.48 -23.74 -17.36
N ASN A 334 27.86 -22.86 -16.43
CA ASN A 334 28.26 -21.48 -16.75
C ASN A 334 29.45 -21.43 -17.73
N ASP A 335 30.46 -22.25 -17.50
CA ASP A 335 31.66 -22.29 -18.35
C ASP A 335 31.35 -22.79 -19.77
N SER A 336 30.38 -23.70 -19.94
CA SER A 336 30.02 -24.30 -21.22
C SER A 336 28.96 -23.55 -22.01
N PHE A 337 27.95 -22.96 -21.33
CA PHE A 337 26.75 -22.38 -21.94
C PHE A 337 26.55 -20.89 -21.62
N GLY A 338 27.43 -20.30 -20.79
CA GLY A 338 27.34 -18.89 -20.37
C GLY A 338 26.45 -18.68 -19.15
N HIS A 339 26.59 -17.51 -18.53
CA HIS A 339 25.85 -17.15 -17.32
C HIS A 339 24.32 -17.06 -17.52
N ASP A 340 23.89 -16.64 -18.70
CA ASP A 340 22.43 -16.56 -19.00
C ASP A 340 21.79 -17.96 -18.96
N ALA A 341 22.47 -18.99 -19.45
CA ALA A 341 22.00 -20.38 -19.36
C ALA A 341 22.03 -20.90 -17.91
N GLY A 342 23.01 -20.48 -17.11
CA GLY A 342 23.06 -20.75 -15.69
C GLY A 342 21.88 -20.12 -14.95
N ASP A 343 21.53 -18.89 -15.27
CA ASP A 343 20.36 -18.19 -14.70
C ASP A 343 19.05 -18.91 -15.06
N GLU A 344 18.88 -19.38 -16.32
CA GLU A 344 17.73 -20.20 -16.72
C GLU A 344 17.65 -21.50 -15.90
N VAL A 345 18.78 -22.16 -15.63
CA VAL A 345 18.85 -23.37 -14.76
C VAL A 345 18.41 -23.02 -13.33
N LEU A 346 18.87 -21.90 -12.75
CA LEU A 346 18.49 -21.49 -11.41
C LEU A 346 17.00 -21.19 -11.30
N VAL A 347 16.41 -20.52 -12.30
CA VAL A 347 14.98 -20.20 -12.34
C VAL A 347 14.15 -21.49 -12.44
N GLU A 348 14.47 -22.39 -13.35
CA GLU A 348 13.74 -23.64 -13.49
C GLU A 348 13.90 -24.55 -12.26
N PHE A 349 15.10 -24.60 -11.67
CA PHE A 349 15.32 -25.31 -10.42
C PHE A 349 14.43 -24.78 -9.29
N ALA A 350 14.33 -23.46 -9.14
CA ALA A 350 13.47 -22.82 -8.14
C ALA A 350 12.00 -23.20 -8.31
N VAL A 351 11.49 -23.25 -9.54
CA VAL A 351 10.12 -23.70 -9.84
C VAL A 351 9.93 -25.16 -9.43
N ARG A 352 10.85 -26.05 -9.80
CA ARG A 352 10.79 -27.47 -9.40
C ARG A 352 10.87 -27.62 -7.88
N LEU A 353 11.74 -26.86 -7.22
CA LEU A 353 11.84 -26.87 -5.76
C LEU A 353 10.54 -26.46 -5.10
N ALA A 354 9.95 -25.33 -5.52
CA ALA A 354 8.70 -24.81 -4.97
C ALA A 354 7.51 -25.78 -5.15
N THR A 355 7.46 -26.50 -6.27
CA THR A 355 6.38 -27.50 -6.52
C THR A 355 6.52 -28.77 -5.69
N ASN A 356 7.71 -29.02 -5.16
CA ASN A 356 8.02 -30.22 -4.36
C ASN A 356 7.96 -30.01 -2.84
N VAL A 357 7.56 -28.84 -2.38
CA VAL A 357 7.43 -28.52 -0.95
C VAL A 357 6.00 -28.10 -0.61
N ARG A 358 5.63 -28.08 0.69
CA ARG A 358 4.30 -27.68 1.16
C ARG A 358 4.20 -26.15 1.22
N ALA A 359 2.99 -25.61 1.23
CA ALA A 359 2.76 -24.18 1.39
C ALA A 359 3.31 -23.58 2.70
N VAL A 360 3.50 -24.40 3.74
CA VAL A 360 4.10 -23.98 5.02
C VAL A 360 5.62 -24.09 5.05
N ASP A 361 6.23 -24.77 4.09
CA ASP A 361 7.68 -24.89 3.95
C ASP A 361 8.22 -23.64 3.28
N LEU A 362 9.47 -23.27 3.58
CA LEU A 362 10.10 -22.04 3.10
C LEU A 362 11.28 -22.38 2.17
N PRO A 363 11.06 -22.49 0.86
CA PRO A 363 12.16 -22.60 -0.10
C PRO A 363 12.86 -21.25 -0.27
N CYS A 364 14.18 -21.24 -0.16
CA CYS A 364 15.02 -20.05 -0.16
C CYS A 364 16.24 -20.24 -1.02
N ARG A 365 16.74 -19.16 -1.63
CA ARG A 365 18.06 -19.13 -2.27
C ARG A 365 19.04 -18.41 -1.37
N MET A 366 20.18 -19.04 -1.12
CA MET A 366 21.23 -18.49 -0.26
C MET A 366 22.22 -17.60 -1.02
N GLY A 367 22.38 -17.84 -2.31
CA GLY A 367 23.27 -17.17 -3.24
C GLY A 367 23.95 -18.18 -4.15
N GLY A 368 24.42 -17.76 -5.33
CA GLY A 368 25.00 -18.67 -6.32
C GLY A 368 24.08 -19.84 -6.64
N GLU A 369 24.55 -21.06 -6.43
CA GLU A 369 23.88 -22.32 -6.70
C GLU A 369 23.33 -23.02 -5.43
N GLU A 370 23.34 -22.30 -4.29
CA GLU A 370 22.93 -22.84 -2.99
C GLU A 370 21.48 -22.48 -2.63
N PHE A 371 20.71 -23.47 -2.21
CA PHE A 371 19.32 -23.32 -1.78
C PHE A 371 19.10 -23.96 -0.41
N VAL A 372 18.12 -23.46 0.31
CA VAL A 372 17.70 -24.01 1.62
C VAL A 372 16.18 -24.14 1.64
N VAL A 373 15.69 -25.25 2.19
CA VAL A 373 14.26 -25.39 2.53
C VAL A 373 14.14 -25.52 4.04
N VAL A 374 13.41 -24.61 4.67
CA VAL A 374 13.05 -24.71 6.08
C VAL A 374 11.68 -25.37 6.18
N MET A 375 11.57 -26.43 6.98
CA MET A 375 10.40 -27.29 7.08
C MET A 375 9.85 -27.30 8.52
N PRO A 376 8.89 -26.42 8.86
CA PRO A 376 8.28 -26.42 10.18
C PRO A 376 7.45 -27.70 10.42
N GLY A 377 7.57 -28.29 11.61
CA GLY A 377 6.84 -29.49 11.99
C GLY A 377 7.29 -30.78 11.29
N ALA A 378 8.44 -30.77 10.61
CA ALA A 378 8.96 -31.96 9.95
C ALA A 378 10.01 -32.68 10.81
N SER A 379 9.91 -34.01 10.87
CA SER A 379 10.96 -34.86 11.40
C SER A 379 12.12 -35.02 10.42
N LEU A 380 13.27 -35.53 10.88
CA LEU A 380 14.40 -35.86 10.01
C LEU A 380 13.99 -36.85 8.89
N GLU A 381 13.16 -37.83 9.21
CA GLU A 381 12.66 -38.80 8.26
C GLU A 381 11.76 -38.20 7.20
N ASP A 382 10.79 -37.32 7.62
CA ASP A 382 9.91 -36.63 6.69
C ASP A 382 10.70 -35.74 5.74
N ALA A 383 11.66 -34.98 6.27
CA ALA A 383 12.53 -34.11 5.49
C ALA A 383 13.40 -34.90 4.51
N GLY A 384 13.91 -36.07 4.93
CA GLY A 384 14.65 -36.98 4.07
C GLY A 384 13.80 -37.51 2.90
N ARG A 385 12.52 -37.81 3.13
CA ARG A 385 11.60 -38.24 2.06
C ARG A 385 11.34 -37.10 1.05
N VAL A 386 11.16 -35.89 1.53
CA VAL A 386 11.01 -34.72 0.67
C VAL A 386 12.28 -34.43 -0.13
N ALA A 387 13.43 -34.48 0.52
CA ALA A 387 14.74 -34.30 -0.14
C ALA A 387 14.95 -35.31 -1.28
N GLU A 388 14.65 -36.59 -1.05
CA GLU A 388 14.79 -37.62 -2.07
C GLU A 388 13.80 -37.44 -3.23
N ARG A 389 12.58 -36.95 -2.96
CA ARG A 389 11.62 -36.59 -4.00
C ARG A 389 12.15 -35.46 -4.88
N ILE A 390 12.65 -34.36 -4.27
CA ILE A 390 13.24 -33.22 -4.98
C ILE A 390 14.41 -33.71 -5.84
N ARG A 391 15.34 -34.49 -5.27
CA ARG A 391 16.51 -35.03 -5.99
C ARG A 391 16.08 -35.80 -7.22
N ARG A 392 15.09 -36.71 -7.10
CA ARG A 392 14.61 -37.53 -8.23
C ARG A 392 13.94 -36.66 -9.30
N ASP A 393 13.09 -35.70 -8.89
CA ASP A 393 12.40 -34.82 -9.80
C ASP A 393 13.40 -33.99 -10.64
N VAL A 394 14.41 -33.42 -9.98
CA VAL A 394 15.47 -32.66 -10.66
C VAL A 394 16.28 -33.54 -11.66
N ALA A 395 16.62 -34.76 -11.29
CA ALA A 395 17.39 -35.67 -12.13
C ALA A 395 16.57 -36.32 -13.26
N SER A 396 15.22 -36.34 -13.15
CA SER A 396 14.35 -37.09 -14.07
C SER A 396 14.10 -36.42 -15.40
N ALA A 397 14.15 -35.09 -15.44
CA ALA A 397 13.84 -34.31 -16.64
C ALA A 397 14.94 -33.28 -16.95
N PRO A 398 15.37 -33.17 -18.21
CA PRO A 398 16.40 -32.21 -18.59
C PRO A 398 15.89 -30.75 -18.40
N PHE A 399 16.81 -29.84 -18.09
CA PHE A 399 16.59 -28.41 -18.04
C PHE A 399 16.72 -27.82 -19.44
N ARG A 400 15.78 -26.99 -19.82
CA ARG A 400 15.81 -26.28 -21.10
C ARG A 400 16.50 -24.94 -20.93
N VAL A 401 17.55 -24.69 -21.71
CA VAL A 401 18.35 -23.47 -21.67
C VAL A 401 18.50 -22.85 -23.06
N MET A 402 19.00 -21.62 -23.12
CA MET A 402 19.18 -20.85 -24.36
C MET A 402 17.86 -20.66 -25.12
N GLY A 403 16.80 -20.33 -24.39
CA GLY A 403 15.45 -20.21 -24.96
C GLY A 403 14.88 -21.53 -25.47
N GLY A 404 15.27 -22.66 -24.87
CA GLY A 404 14.77 -24.00 -25.22
C GLY A 404 15.55 -24.71 -26.36
N LYS A 405 16.64 -24.12 -26.82
CA LYS A 405 17.48 -24.71 -27.91
C LYS A 405 18.36 -25.85 -27.43
N GLU A 406 18.75 -25.83 -26.17
CA GLU A 406 19.64 -26.84 -25.56
C GLU A 406 18.94 -27.49 -24.36
N GLN A 407 19.32 -28.72 -24.06
CA GLN A 407 18.81 -29.48 -22.92
C GLN A 407 20.01 -30.02 -22.11
N ILE A 408 19.99 -29.75 -20.80
CA ILE A 408 21.06 -30.09 -19.87
C ILE A 408 20.49 -30.96 -18.75
N THR A 409 21.18 -32.06 -18.45
CA THR A 409 20.89 -32.90 -17.28
C THR A 409 21.54 -32.28 -16.04
N ILE A 410 20.78 -31.96 -15.04
CA ILE A 410 21.20 -31.40 -13.76
C ILE A 410 20.94 -32.42 -12.65
N THR A 411 21.86 -32.51 -11.72
CA THR A 411 21.68 -33.25 -10.46
C THR A 411 21.97 -32.33 -9.27
N ILE A 412 21.55 -32.73 -8.08
CA ILE A 412 21.74 -31.98 -6.85
C ILE A 412 22.24 -32.86 -5.72
N SER A 413 23.10 -32.30 -4.88
CA SER A 413 23.50 -32.87 -3.61
C SER A 413 22.72 -32.22 -2.46
N ILE A 414 22.15 -33.01 -1.56
CA ILE A 414 21.28 -32.51 -0.49
C ILE A 414 21.76 -33.03 0.86
N GLY A 415 21.90 -32.10 1.82
CA GLY A 415 22.06 -32.43 3.23
C GLY A 415 20.80 -32.11 4.00
N VAL A 416 20.44 -32.95 4.94
CA VAL A 416 19.23 -32.83 5.76
C VAL A 416 19.61 -32.85 7.24
N ALA A 417 19.07 -31.92 8.02
CA ALA A 417 19.17 -31.94 9.48
C ALA A 417 17.83 -31.53 10.11
N ALA A 418 17.60 -31.99 11.33
CA ALA A 418 16.39 -31.59 12.11
C ALA A 418 16.78 -31.24 13.54
N THR A 419 15.94 -30.44 14.20
CA THR A 419 16.10 -30.13 15.63
C THR A 419 15.84 -31.39 16.47
N THR A 420 16.63 -31.57 17.51
CA THR A 420 16.56 -32.76 18.41
C THR A 420 16.14 -32.44 19.83
N GLY A 421 15.99 -31.14 20.18
CA GLY A 421 15.59 -30.69 21.51
C GLY A 421 16.34 -29.45 21.97
N ASP A 422 16.51 -29.33 23.29
CA ASP A 422 17.20 -28.20 23.92
C ASP A 422 18.65 -28.07 23.47
N GLY A 423 19.04 -26.87 23.02
CA GLY A 423 20.41 -26.55 22.64
C GLY A 423 20.67 -26.41 21.14
N ASP A 424 19.68 -26.69 20.30
CA ASP A 424 19.80 -26.43 18.88
C ASP A 424 19.81 -24.93 18.57
N THR A 425 20.75 -24.50 17.73
CA THR A 425 20.80 -23.14 17.18
C THR A 425 20.56 -23.16 15.68
N PRO A 426 20.04 -22.07 15.09
CA PRO A 426 19.87 -21.97 13.65
C PRO A 426 21.15 -22.26 12.86
N GLU A 427 22.28 -21.73 13.34
CA GLU A 427 23.61 -21.90 12.74
C GLU A 427 24.08 -23.36 12.84
N GLY A 428 23.86 -23.99 14.00
CA GLY A 428 24.20 -25.40 14.23
C GLY A 428 23.39 -26.33 13.33
N LEU A 429 22.11 -26.04 13.15
CA LEU A 429 21.23 -26.81 12.29
C LEU A 429 21.62 -26.71 10.81
N LEU A 430 21.90 -25.49 10.33
CA LEU A 430 22.37 -25.25 8.97
C LEU A 430 23.73 -25.93 8.73
N LYS A 431 24.66 -25.82 9.71
CA LYS A 431 25.97 -26.43 9.61
C LYS A 431 25.89 -27.94 9.47
N ARG A 432 25.05 -28.61 10.25
CA ARG A 432 24.84 -30.06 10.13
C ARG A 432 24.30 -30.45 8.75
N ALA A 433 23.38 -29.69 8.22
CA ALA A 433 22.87 -29.95 6.88
C ALA A 433 23.94 -29.69 5.79
N ASP A 434 24.75 -28.65 5.93
CA ASP A 434 25.84 -28.33 5.01
C ASP A 434 26.93 -29.42 5.02
N GLU A 435 27.29 -29.94 6.18
CA GLU A 435 28.16 -31.12 6.31
C GLU A 435 27.61 -32.33 5.52
N GLY A 436 26.26 -32.49 5.52
CA GLY A 436 25.59 -33.50 4.68
C GLY A 436 25.77 -33.27 3.19
N VAL A 437 25.70 -32.01 2.72
CA VAL A 437 25.98 -31.66 1.30
C VAL A 437 27.40 -31.98 0.94
N TYR A 438 28.36 -31.64 1.80
CA TYR A 438 29.78 -31.94 1.56
C TYR A 438 30.03 -33.45 1.41
N GLU A 439 29.43 -34.25 2.29
CA GLU A 439 29.52 -35.73 2.21
C GLU A 439 28.82 -36.27 0.94
N ALA A 440 27.69 -35.71 0.56
CA ALA A 440 26.99 -36.07 -0.67
C ALA A 440 27.87 -35.82 -1.91
N LYS A 441 28.53 -34.67 -1.94
CA LYS A 441 29.49 -34.33 -3.03
C LYS A 441 30.70 -35.26 -3.04
N ALA A 442 31.28 -35.57 -1.88
CA ALA A 442 32.44 -36.49 -1.76
C ALA A 442 32.10 -37.93 -2.13
N ALA A 443 30.87 -38.36 -1.85
CA ALA A 443 30.42 -39.72 -2.15
C ALA A 443 29.96 -39.94 -3.62
N GLY A 444 30.13 -38.95 -4.51
CA GLY A 444 29.81 -39.05 -5.94
C GLY A 444 28.58 -38.29 -6.38
N ARG A 445 28.13 -37.31 -5.57
CA ARG A 445 27.01 -36.40 -5.87
C ARG A 445 25.63 -37.07 -6.06
N ASN A 446 24.64 -36.32 -6.54
CA ASN A 446 23.29 -36.79 -6.83
C ASN A 446 22.70 -37.68 -5.74
N ARG A 447 22.74 -37.21 -4.47
CA ARG A 447 22.26 -37.98 -3.33
C ARG A 447 21.84 -37.10 -2.16
N VAL A 448 21.12 -37.70 -1.24
CA VAL A 448 20.69 -37.13 0.03
C VAL A 448 21.51 -37.74 1.17
N ILE A 449 22.02 -36.91 2.06
CA ILE A 449 22.63 -37.31 3.33
C ILE A 449 21.88 -36.69 4.46
N ALA A 450 21.31 -37.51 5.34
CA ALA A 450 20.64 -37.06 6.57
C ALA A 450 21.61 -37.15 7.75
N LYS A 451 21.72 -36.07 8.50
CA LYS A 451 22.54 -35.97 9.70
C LYS A 451 21.65 -36.02 10.94
N ALA A 452 21.71 -37.10 11.66
CA ALA A 452 21.26 -37.12 13.04
C ALA A 452 22.17 -36.21 13.89
N ALA A 453 21.65 -35.69 15.02
CA ALA A 453 22.44 -34.85 15.92
C ALA A 453 23.57 -35.65 16.57
#